data_bbee36eadc50ab65d987776669924ae1
#
_entry.id   bbee36eadc50ab65d987776669924ae1
#
_cell.length_a   1.000
_cell.length_b   1.000
_cell.length_c   1.000
_cell.angle_alpha   90.00
_cell.angle_beta   90.00
_cell.angle_gamma   90.00
#
_symmetry.space_group_name_H-M   'P 1'
#
loop_
_entity.id
_entity.type
_entity.pdbx_description
1 polymer ?
#
loop_
_entity_poly.entity_id
_entity_poly.type
_entity_poly.pdbx_seq_one_letter_code
_entity_poly.pdbx_strand_id
1 'polypeptide(L)'
;MTTVNSKIYGLTDKERELYTKDGFFIRRDAYSLAEVDALGDRVDALIAQVETSEVLNPEQKQTILKKNSSAKIMTGPDSLNSLFRIHMFSNMVREHIRDRRRLDVATVLVGEDLFCPNDLYFLKPAGTGHPIAWHQDSWYFTNTYETGDSAPIEYASIDTWLAIDDARVDNGCLWVIPKSHKQGVIDHEDAGITEALPVKRQAVVAEEMEKHAVPVEVPKGTLVFFNNALLHCSTPNRSNDFRRAYIVHYMKSTIRHTGSGTAGHRQKILDLGWGTPEAYICGRQMPGCVQTTPEEESMNWDKALGRTLTEEDIRIPLSVGMTS
;
A
#
# COMPACT_ATOMS: atom_id res chain seq x y z
N MET A 1 -13.38 36.67 -7.83
CA MET A 1 -12.40 35.64 -8.32
C MET A 1 -11.44 35.35 -7.18
N THR A 2 -11.78 34.36 -6.36
CA THR A 2 -10.95 33.91 -5.22
C THR A 2 -9.91 32.96 -5.80
N THR A 3 -8.66 33.38 -5.76
CA THR A 3 -7.50 32.53 -6.08
C THR A 3 -7.49 31.35 -5.12
N VAL A 4 -7.88 30.17 -5.61
CA VAL A 4 -7.62 28.91 -4.91
C VAL A 4 -6.11 28.76 -4.83
N ASN A 5 -5.59 28.93 -3.63
CA ASN A 5 -4.19 28.69 -3.35
C ASN A 5 -3.97 27.16 -3.46
N SER A 6 -3.70 26.67 -4.67
CA SER A 6 -3.39 25.26 -4.87
C SER A 6 -2.06 24.98 -4.15
N LYS A 7 -2.14 24.38 -2.98
CA LYS A 7 -0.95 23.87 -2.30
C LYS A 7 -0.22 22.95 -3.30
N ILE A 8 0.96 23.36 -3.74
CA ILE A 8 1.81 22.55 -4.60
C ILE A 8 2.46 21.50 -3.71
N TYR A 9 2.09 20.24 -3.89
CA TYR A 9 2.67 19.11 -3.15
C TYR A 9 3.90 18.51 -3.86
N GLY A 10 4.48 19.27 -4.79
CA GLY A 10 5.62 18.84 -5.59
C GLY A 10 6.83 18.39 -4.76
N LEU A 11 7.69 17.62 -5.39
CA LEU A 11 8.94 17.15 -4.81
C LEU A 11 9.92 18.33 -4.67
N THR A 12 10.41 18.57 -3.46
CA THR A 12 11.45 19.58 -3.20
C THR A 12 12.84 19.04 -3.59
N ASP A 13 13.81 19.93 -3.82
CA ASP A 13 15.19 19.55 -4.12
C ASP A 13 15.81 18.69 -3.01
N LYS A 14 15.54 19.02 -1.74
CA LYS A 14 16.01 18.26 -0.58
C LYS A 14 15.39 16.85 -0.53
N GLU A 15 14.10 16.71 -0.80
CA GLU A 15 13.44 15.40 -0.86
C GLU A 15 14.00 14.56 -2.02
N ARG A 16 14.24 15.17 -3.18
CA ARG A 16 14.88 14.52 -4.31
C ARG A 16 16.29 14.04 -3.97
N GLU A 17 17.07 14.87 -3.28
CA GLU A 17 18.42 14.51 -2.81
C GLU A 17 18.36 13.30 -1.87
N LEU A 18 17.48 13.32 -0.87
CA LEU A 18 17.29 12.21 0.08
C LEU A 18 16.84 10.92 -0.63
N TYR A 19 15.88 11.01 -1.53
CA TYR A 19 15.40 9.86 -2.30
C TYR A 19 16.53 9.25 -3.15
N THR A 20 17.29 10.08 -3.85
CA THR A 20 18.40 9.62 -4.68
C THR A 20 19.55 9.04 -3.86
N LYS A 21 19.86 9.66 -2.72
CA LYS A 21 20.99 9.28 -1.87
C LYS A 21 20.67 8.07 -1.01
N ASP A 22 19.57 8.13 -0.27
CA ASP A 22 19.23 7.21 0.80
C ASP A 22 18.09 6.25 0.43
N GLY A 23 17.37 6.52 -0.66
CA GLY A 23 16.28 5.68 -1.17
C GLY A 23 14.91 6.02 -0.59
N PHE A 24 14.82 6.98 0.33
CA PHE A 24 13.56 7.40 0.95
C PHE A 24 13.62 8.82 1.49
N PHE A 25 12.44 9.39 1.73
CA PHE A 25 12.28 10.61 2.53
C PHE A 25 10.94 10.62 3.27
N ILE A 26 10.83 11.49 4.26
CA ILE A 26 9.70 11.57 5.17
C ILE A 26 9.06 12.95 5.06
N ARG A 27 7.75 12.99 4.80
CA ARG A 27 6.94 14.20 4.78
C ARG A 27 5.97 14.17 5.96
N ARG A 28 6.35 14.88 7.04
CA ARG A 28 5.52 15.00 8.25
C ARG A 28 4.32 15.90 7.96
N ASP A 29 3.24 15.70 8.71
CA ASP A 29 2.00 16.49 8.58
C ASP A 29 1.46 16.53 7.15
N ALA A 30 1.67 15.45 6.38
CA ALA A 30 1.18 15.32 5.01
C ALA A 30 -0.36 15.28 4.97
N TYR A 31 -0.95 14.62 5.96
CA TYR A 31 -2.39 14.54 6.18
C TYR A 31 -2.74 15.05 7.57
N SER A 32 -3.90 15.71 7.69
CA SER A 32 -4.45 16.08 8.99
C SER A 32 -4.88 14.84 9.77
N LEU A 33 -4.95 14.94 11.09
CA LEU A 33 -5.40 13.83 11.93
C LEU A 33 -6.83 13.39 11.55
N ALA A 34 -7.70 14.34 11.23
CA ALA A 34 -9.09 14.05 10.83
C ALA A 34 -9.17 13.25 9.52
N GLU A 35 -8.32 13.56 8.52
CA GLU A 35 -8.26 12.78 7.26
C GLU A 35 -7.79 11.36 7.51
N VAL A 36 -6.79 11.20 8.36
CA VAL A 36 -6.23 9.88 8.69
C VAL A 36 -7.21 9.06 9.53
N ASP A 37 -7.90 9.68 10.48
CA ASP A 37 -8.97 9.04 11.26
C ASP A 37 -10.11 8.57 10.35
N ALA A 38 -10.57 9.42 9.43
CA ALA A 38 -11.62 9.06 8.49
C ALA A 38 -11.23 7.87 7.60
N LEU A 39 -9.97 7.80 7.16
CA LEU A 39 -9.47 6.65 6.41
C LEU A 39 -9.43 5.37 7.28
N GLY A 40 -8.93 5.48 8.50
CA GLY A 40 -8.90 4.36 9.46
C GLY A 40 -10.30 3.82 9.76
N ASP A 41 -11.22 4.70 10.12
CA ASP A 41 -12.61 4.36 10.41
C ASP A 41 -13.31 3.71 9.21
N ARG A 42 -13.02 4.21 8.00
CA ARG A 42 -13.58 3.62 6.76
C ARG A 42 -13.07 2.21 6.51
N VAL A 43 -11.77 1.95 6.75
CA VAL A 43 -11.21 0.60 6.58
C VAL A 43 -11.75 -0.34 7.66
N ASP A 44 -11.88 0.11 8.91
CA ASP A 44 -12.45 -0.68 10.00
C ASP A 44 -13.93 -1.03 9.72
N ALA A 45 -14.70 -0.08 9.18
CA ALA A 45 -16.08 -0.33 8.74
C ALA A 45 -16.13 -1.35 7.57
N LEU A 46 -15.19 -1.28 6.63
CA LEU A 46 -15.07 -2.25 5.53
C LEU A 46 -14.79 -3.66 6.07
N ILE A 47 -13.88 -3.79 7.02
CA ILE A 47 -13.58 -5.07 7.68
C ILE A 47 -14.86 -5.66 8.29
N ALA A 48 -15.59 -4.87 9.08
CA ALA A 48 -16.83 -5.30 9.70
C ALA A 48 -17.89 -5.70 8.66
N GLN A 49 -18.05 -4.94 7.58
CA GLN A 49 -18.97 -5.26 6.49
C GLN A 49 -18.63 -6.59 5.80
N VAL A 50 -17.35 -6.84 5.53
CA VAL A 50 -16.92 -8.10 4.92
C VAL A 50 -17.14 -9.28 5.88
N GLU A 51 -16.78 -9.14 7.15
CA GLU A 51 -16.94 -10.22 8.15
C GLU A 51 -18.41 -10.61 8.36
N THR A 52 -19.29 -9.63 8.45
CA THR A 52 -20.73 -9.84 8.68
C THR A 52 -21.53 -10.12 7.41
N SER A 53 -20.94 -10.00 6.22
CA SER A 53 -21.64 -10.23 4.95
C SER A 53 -22.21 -11.65 4.88
N GLU A 54 -23.50 -11.74 4.57
CA GLU A 54 -24.17 -13.01 4.27
C GLU A 54 -24.05 -13.42 2.80
N VAL A 55 -23.64 -12.49 1.93
CA VAL A 55 -23.47 -12.69 0.50
C VAL A 55 -22.11 -13.29 0.17
N LEU A 56 -21.05 -12.87 0.89
CA LEU A 56 -19.70 -13.38 0.68
C LEU A 56 -19.51 -14.76 1.32
N ASN A 57 -19.06 -15.72 0.53
CA ASN A 57 -18.63 -17.00 1.06
C ASN A 57 -17.26 -16.89 1.80
N PRO A 58 -16.84 -17.91 2.56
CA PRO A 58 -15.60 -17.87 3.33
C PRO A 58 -14.34 -17.58 2.49
N GLU A 59 -14.25 -18.09 1.26
CA GLU A 59 -13.11 -17.88 0.38
C GLU A 59 -13.04 -16.43 -0.11
N GLN A 60 -14.20 -15.86 -0.47
CA GLN A 60 -14.31 -14.46 -0.86
C GLN A 60 -13.91 -13.52 0.29
N LYS A 61 -14.42 -13.80 1.51
CA LYS A 61 -14.00 -13.05 2.71
C LYS A 61 -12.49 -13.14 2.93
N GLN A 62 -11.90 -14.32 2.80
CA GLN A 62 -10.45 -14.53 2.95
C GLN A 62 -9.64 -13.86 1.84
N THR A 63 -10.21 -13.65 0.67
CA THR A 63 -9.54 -12.93 -0.43
C THR A 63 -9.44 -11.44 -0.13
N ILE A 64 -10.43 -10.84 0.53
CA ILE A 64 -10.43 -9.44 0.94
C ILE A 64 -9.61 -9.25 2.22
N LEU A 65 -9.84 -10.12 3.24
CA LEU A 65 -9.29 -10.01 4.58
C LEU A 65 -8.22 -11.07 4.82
N LYS A 66 -6.97 -10.69 4.84
CA LYS A 66 -5.87 -11.60 5.16
C LYS A 66 -5.73 -11.74 6.68
N LYS A 67 -6.28 -12.81 7.24
CA LYS A 67 -6.23 -13.08 8.67
C LYS A 67 -4.84 -13.46 9.16
N ASN A 68 -4.57 -13.09 10.39
CA ASN A 68 -3.39 -13.53 11.12
C ASN A 68 -3.50 -15.04 11.42
N SER A 69 -2.46 -15.82 11.13
CA SER A 69 -2.45 -17.26 11.38
C SER A 69 -2.58 -17.65 12.86
N SER A 70 -2.15 -16.75 13.76
CA SER A 70 -2.27 -16.93 15.22
C SER A 70 -3.64 -16.53 15.78
N ALA A 71 -4.48 -15.86 15.00
CA ALA A 71 -5.74 -15.29 15.44
C ALA A 71 -6.93 -16.25 15.32
N LYS A 72 -6.76 -17.52 15.71
CA LYS A 72 -7.83 -18.54 15.62
C LYS A 72 -9.12 -18.18 16.39
N ILE A 73 -9.08 -17.22 17.28
CA ILE A 73 -10.17 -16.87 18.21
C ILE A 73 -10.58 -15.40 18.12
N MET A 74 -9.83 -14.55 17.41
CA MET A 74 -10.09 -13.10 17.31
C MET A 74 -10.97 -12.78 16.10
N THR A 75 -11.82 -11.77 16.24
CA THR A 75 -12.66 -11.19 15.17
C THR A 75 -12.34 -9.71 15.00
N GLY A 76 -12.76 -9.13 13.88
CA GLY A 76 -12.52 -7.72 13.61
C GLY A 76 -11.06 -7.38 13.28
N PRO A 77 -10.68 -6.11 13.40
CA PRO A 77 -9.33 -5.62 13.03
C PRO A 77 -8.18 -6.36 13.73
N ASP A 78 -8.37 -6.79 14.97
CA ASP A 78 -7.35 -7.50 15.75
C ASP A 78 -6.98 -8.88 15.18
N SER A 79 -7.84 -9.45 14.33
CA SER A 79 -7.60 -10.75 13.70
C SER A 79 -6.80 -10.66 12.40
N LEU A 80 -6.52 -9.47 11.90
CA LEU A 80 -5.99 -9.24 10.57
C LEU A 80 -4.53 -8.81 10.59
N ASN A 81 -3.80 -9.19 9.54
CA ASN A 81 -2.46 -8.67 9.25
C ASN A 81 -2.50 -7.55 8.19
N SER A 82 -3.33 -7.73 7.19
CA SER A 82 -3.39 -6.82 6.05
C SER A 82 -4.64 -7.01 5.21
N LEU A 83 -5.02 -5.94 4.52
CA LEU A 83 -5.96 -5.96 3.42
C LEU A 83 -5.22 -5.56 2.15
N PHE A 84 -5.55 -6.21 1.04
CA PHE A 84 -4.96 -5.93 -0.26
C PHE A 84 -6.00 -5.39 -1.22
N ARG A 85 -5.59 -4.42 -2.06
CA ARG A 85 -6.42 -3.85 -3.14
C ARG A 85 -7.74 -3.29 -2.62
N ILE A 86 -7.67 -2.60 -1.48
CA ILE A 86 -8.86 -2.04 -0.84
C ILE A 86 -9.49 -0.90 -1.65
N HIS A 87 -8.74 -0.30 -2.59
CA HIS A 87 -9.29 0.63 -3.57
C HIS A 87 -10.42 0.01 -4.41
N MET A 88 -10.44 -1.33 -4.57
CA MET A 88 -11.52 -2.02 -5.27
C MET A 88 -12.85 -2.02 -4.51
N PHE A 89 -12.80 -1.81 -3.19
CA PHE A 89 -13.93 -1.96 -2.28
C PHE A 89 -14.33 -0.69 -1.55
N SER A 90 -13.66 0.45 -1.81
CA SER A 90 -13.93 1.73 -1.15
C SER A 90 -13.64 2.91 -2.06
N ASN A 91 -14.64 3.75 -2.31
CA ASN A 91 -14.47 5.00 -3.07
C ASN A 91 -13.50 5.95 -2.37
N MET A 92 -13.56 6.06 -1.03
CA MET A 92 -12.62 6.89 -0.27
C MET A 92 -11.18 6.44 -0.51
N VAL A 93 -10.91 5.14 -0.50
CA VAL A 93 -9.57 4.59 -0.76
C VAL A 93 -9.14 4.85 -2.20
N ARG A 94 -10.05 4.75 -3.17
CA ARG A 94 -9.77 5.12 -4.57
C ARG A 94 -9.34 6.58 -4.73
N GLU A 95 -9.94 7.48 -3.98
CA GLU A 95 -9.49 8.88 -3.97
C GLU A 95 -8.10 9.02 -3.30
N HIS A 96 -7.83 8.27 -2.25
CA HIS A 96 -6.52 8.27 -1.61
C HIS A 96 -5.38 7.78 -2.51
N ILE A 97 -5.61 6.79 -3.38
CA ILE A 97 -4.58 6.37 -4.35
C ILE A 97 -4.36 7.42 -5.45
N ARG A 98 -5.26 8.40 -5.60
CA ARG A 98 -5.17 9.51 -6.56
C ARG A 98 -4.85 10.85 -5.89
N ASP A 99 -4.58 10.86 -4.59
CA ASP A 99 -4.31 12.09 -3.83
C ASP A 99 -3.03 12.78 -4.35
N ARG A 100 -3.14 14.07 -4.60
CA ARG A 100 -2.05 14.88 -5.14
C ARG A 100 -0.81 14.92 -4.26
N ARG A 101 -0.95 14.75 -2.95
CA ARG A 101 0.18 14.66 -2.01
C ARG A 101 1.11 13.49 -2.34
N ARG A 102 0.59 12.44 -2.98
CA ARG A 102 1.35 11.29 -3.48
C ARG A 102 1.71 11.46 -4.96
N LEU A 103 0.72 11.85 -5.79
CA LEU A 103 0.87 11.90 -7.23
C LEU A 103 1.86 12.93 -7.71
N ASP A 104 1.88 14.14 -7.11
CA ASP A 104 2.81 15.20 -7.49
C ASP A 104 4.27 14.79 -7.27
N VAL A 105 4.53 13.82 -6.40
CA VAL A 105 5.85 13.22 -6.20
C VAL A 105 6.07 12.03 -7.15
N ALA A 106 5.11 11.12 -7.22
CA ALA A 106 5.24 9.91 -8.03
C ALA A 106 5.43 10.24 -9.51
N THR A 107 4.67 11.21 -10.05
CA THR A 107 4.80 11.66 -11.45
C THR A 107 6.19 12.23 -11.77
N VAL A 108 6.82 12.90 -10.80
CA VAL A 108 8.18 13.47 -10.99
C VAL A 108 9.26 12.39 -10.91
N LEU A 109 9.10 11.38 -10.05
CA LEU A 109 10.12 10.34 -9.83
C LEU A 109 9.97 9.15 -10.78
N VAL A 110 8.75 8.81 -11.17
CA VAL A 110 8.44 7.62 -11.98
C VAL A 110 8.04 7.99 -13.41
N GLY A 111 7.22 9.03 -13.58
CA GLY A 111 6.70 9.49 -14.87
C GLY A 111 5.22 9.87 -14.79
N GLU A 112 4.72 10.52 -15.84
CA GLU A 112 3.38 11.09 -15.88
C GLU A 112 2.27 10.06 -16.15
N ASP A 113 2.62 8.90 -16.69
CA ASP A 113 1.70 7.81 -17.01
C ASP A 113 1.81 6.74 -15.93
N LEU A 114 0.85 6.67 -15.00
CA LEU A 114 0.91 5.82 -13.81
C LEU A 114 -0.32 4.92 -13.64
N PHE A 115 -0.06 3.74 -13.07
CA PHE A 115 -1.09 2.87 -12.51
C PHE A 115 -0.70 2.40 -11.09
N CYS A 116 -1.68 1.93 -10.34
CA CYS A 116 -1.50 1.30 -9.03
C CYS A 116 -1.64 -0.22 -9.18
N PRO A 117 -0.56 -1.00 -9.06
CA PRO A 117 -0.64 -2.47 -9.12
C PRO A 117 -1.30 -3.04 -7.87
N ASN A 118 -1.15 -2.36 -6.75
CA ASN A 118 -1.62 -2.81 -5.45
C ASN A 118 -1.61 -1.66 -4.44
N ASP A 119 -2.58 -1.69 -3.55
CA ASP A 119 -2.56 -0.92 -2.31
C ASP A 119 -2.81 -1.88 -1.12
N LEU A 120 -2.25 -1.53 0.02
CA LEU A 120 -2.17 -2.38 1.20
C LEU A 120 -2.51 -1.59 2.45
N TYR A 121 -3.29 -2.20 3.33
CA TYR A 121 -3.50 -1.69 4.68
C TYR A 121 -2.96 -2.71 5.67
N PHE A 122 -1.88 -2.36 6.35
CA PHE A 122 -1.25 -3.20 7.35
C PHE A 122 -1.78 -2.90 8.74
N LEU A 123 -2.04 -3.98 9.47
CA LEU A 123 -2.54 -3.93 10.83
C LEU A 123 -1.56 -4.67 11.75
N LYS A 124 -1.11 -3.98 12.78
CA LYS A 124 -0.35 -4.60 13.88
C LYS A 124 -1.09 -4.37 15.19
N PRO A 125 -1.96 -5.33 15.57
CA PRO A 125 -2.67 -5.25 16.83
C PRO A 125 -1.72 -5.19 18.03
N ALA A 126 -2.18 -4.58 19.12
CA ALA A 126 -1.43 -4.46 20.38
C ALA A 126 -0.95 -5.83 20.89
N GLY A 127 0.32 -5.95 21.17
CA GLY A 127 0.96 -7.13 21.73
C GLY A 127 1.00 -8.38 20.84
N THR A 128 0.28 -8.40 19.71
CA THR A 128 0.14 -9.58 18.83
C THR A 128 0.55 -9.34 17.38
N GLY A 129 0.84 -8.09 17.01
CA GLY A 129 1.21 -7.73 15.64
C GLY A 129 2.52 -8.40 15.21
N HIS A 130 2.48 -9.17 14.11
CA HIS A 130 3.63 -9.91 13.61
C HIS A 130 4.68 -9.03 12.92
N PRO A 131 5.96 -9.46 12.90
CA PRO A 131 6.99 -8.82 12.10
C PRO A 131 6.75 -9.03 10.61
N ILE A 132 7.34 -8.17 9.80
CA ILE A 132 7.55 -8.40 8.37
C ILE A 132 9.06 -8.47 8.16
N ALA A 133 9.54 -9.56 7.56
CA ALA A 133 10.95 -9.77 7.29
C ALA A 133 11.53 -8.72 6.34
N TRP A 134 12.85 -8.58 6.29
CA TRP A 134 13.53 -7.77 5.29
C TRP A 134 13.11 -8.19 3.90
N HIS A 135 12.69 -7.24 3.08
CA HIS A 135 12.29 -7.47 1.69
C HIS A 135 12.45 -6.20 0.86
N GLN A 136 12.27 -6.38 -0.44
CA GLN A 136 12.16 -5.32 -1.43
C GLN A 136 10.85 -5.54 -2.20
N ASP A 137 10.01 -4.52 -2.34
CA ASP A 137 8.76 -4.67 -3.06
C ASP A 137 8.99 -4.96 -4.55
N SER A 138 10.05 -4.38 -5.13
CA SER A 138 10.47 -4.67 -6.49
C SER A 138 10.76 -6.16 -6.74
N TRP A 139 11.17 -6.93 -5.74
CA TRP A 139 11.36 -8.37 -5.91
C TRP A 139 10.03 -9.09 -6.22
N TYR A 140 8.95 -8.73 -5.53
CA TYR A 140 7.62 -9.27 -5.81
C TYR A 140 7.12 -8.84 -7.17
N PHE A 141 7.43 -7.61 -7.57
CA PHE A 141 6.99 -7.03 -8.83
C PHE A 141 7.78 -7.59 -10.02
N THR A 142 9.08 -7.81 -9.92
CA THR A 142 9.89 -8.42 -11.01
C THR A 142 9.43 -9.83 -11.37
N ASN A 143 8.81 -10.55 -10.43
CA ASN A 143 8.23 -11.87 -10.69
C ASN A 143 6.80 -11.82 -11.25
N THR A 144 6.20 -10.63 -11.33
CA THR A 144 4.79 -10.46 -11.75
C THR A 144 4.65 -9.55 -12.95
N TYR A 145 5.54 -8.58 -13.09
CA TYR A 145 5.49 -7.56 -14.13
C TYR A 145 6.82 -7.46 -14.88
N GLU A 146 6.76 -7.04 -16.14
CA GLU A 146 7.92 -6.67 -16.94
C GLU A 146 7.80 -5.24 -17.44
N THR A 147 8.93 -4.57 -17.59
CA THR A 147 8.96 -3.24 -18.18
C THR A 147 8.88 -3.32 -19.70
N GLY A 148 8.05 -2.47 -20.31
CA GLY A 148 7.98 -2.32 -21.76
C GLY A 148 9.14 -1.51 -22.35
N ASP A 149 9.94 -0.89 -21.51
CA ASP A 149 11.21 -0.22 -21.81
C ASP A 149 12.35 -0.96 -21.12
N SER A 150 13.60 -0.59 -21.42
CA SER A 150 14.79 -1.25 -20.86
C SER A 150 15.12 -0.83 -19.43
N ALA A 151 14.27 -0.04 -18.77
CA ALA A 151 14.51 0.41 -17.40
C ALA A 151 14.14 -0.70 -16.41
N PRO A 152 15.00 -1.00 -15.42
CA PRO A 152 14.64 -1.89 -14.33
C PRO A 152 13.39 -1.39 -13.56
N ILE A 153 12.63 -2.32 -13.00
CA ILE A 153 11.33 -2.02 -12.36
C ILE A 153 11.47 -1.08 -11.16
N GLU A 154 12.59 -1.11 -10.46
CA GLU A 154 12.89 -0.23 -9.33
C GLU A 154 13.06 1.25 -9.70
N TYR A 155 13.25 1.54 -10.98
CA TYR A 155 13.26 2.92 -11.52
C TYR A 155 11.96 3.31 -12.20
N ALA A 156 11.05 2.35 -12.33
CA ALA A 156 9.75 2.53 -12.94
C ALA A 156 8.60 2.45 -11.92
N SER A 157 8.93 2.47 -10.62
CA SER A 157 7.96 2.34 -9.53
C SER A 157 8.42 3.08 -8.27
N ILE A 158 7.45 3.41 -7.41
CA ILE A 158 7.67 4.05 -6.10
C ILE A 158 6.60 3.61 -5.12
N ASP A 159 6.97 3.53 -3.84
CA ASP A 159 6.07 3.23 -2.75
C ASP A 159 5.81 4.46 -1.88
N THR A 160 4.58 4.52 -1.36
CA THR A 160 4.19 5.52 -0.37
C THR A 160 3.56 4.83 0.82
N TRP A 161 4.03 5.14 2.02
CA TRP A 161 3.58 4.58 3.28
C TRP A 161 3.01 5.70 4.18
N LEU A 162 1.72 5.64 4.49
CA LEU A 162 1.03 6.60 5.36
C LEU A 162 0.85 6.00 6.74
N ALA A 163 1.33 6.71 7.77
CA ALA A 163 1.09 6.39 9.16
C ALA A 163 -0.37 6.69 9.54
N ILE A 164 -1.17 5.66 9.76
CA ILE A 164 -2.55 5.79 10.25
C ILE A 164 -2.56 5.97 11.77
N ASP A 165 -1.62 5.36 12.45
CA ASP A 165 -1.33 5.57 13.87
C ASP A 165 0.12 6.03 14.02
N ASP A 166 0.49 6.53 15.19
CA ASP A 166 1.89 6.81 15.51
C ASP A 166 2.70 5.53 15.34
N ALA A 167 3.81 5.62 14.62
CA ALA A 167 4.72 4.50 14.40
C ALA A 167 5.99 4.69 15.22
N ARG A 168 6.25 3.77 16.14
CA ARG A 168 7.38 3.75 17.07
C ARG A 168 8.06 2.37 17.03
N VAL A 169 9.27 2.29 17.55
CA VAL A 169 10.00 1.01 17.62
C VAL A 169 9.21 -0.05 18.39
N ASP A 170 8.58 0.33 19.51
CA ASP A 170 7.86 -0.61 20.38
C ASP A 170 6.56 -1.14 19.75
N ASN A 171 5.92 -0.38 18.84
CA ASN A 171 4.69 -0.81 18.17
C ASN A 171 4.90 -1.31 16.73
N GLY A 172 6.16 -1.50 16.33
CA GLY A 172 6.50 -2.12 15.05
C GLY A 172 6.51 -1.15 13.86
N CYS A 173 7.19 -0.02 14.00
CA CYS A 173 7.43 0.92 12.91
C CYS A 173 8.17 0.27 11.73
N LEU A 174 8.19 0.97 10.62
CA LEU A 174 9.01 0.62 9.47
C LEU A 174 10.49 0.76 9.83
N TRP A 175 11.32 -0.17 9.37
CA TRP A 175 12.78 -0.10 9.37
C TRP A 175 13.28 -0.13 7.95
N VAL A 176 14.30 0.66 7.65
CA VAL A 176 14.91 0.74 6.32
C VAL A 176 16.42 0.62 6.41
N ILE A 177 17.06 0.13 5.36
CA ILE A 177 18.51 0.20 5.20
C ILE A 177 18.81 1.30 4.16
N PRO A 178 19.22 2.51 4.59
CA PRO A 178 19.52 3.60 3.67
C PRO A 178 20.54 3.18 2.62
N LYS A 179 20.36 3.63 1.37
CA LYS A 179 21.22 3.35 0.20
C LYS A 179 21.13 1.93 -0.36
N SER A 180 20.40 1.01 0.27
CA SER A 180 20.29 -0.38 -0.20
C SER A 180 19.68 -0.48 -1.60
N HIS A 181 18.78 0.44 -1.99
CA HIS A 181 18.17 0.51 -3.32
C HIS A 181 19.21 0.60 -4.46
N LYS A 182 20.43 1.10 -4.18
CA LYS A 182 21.51 1.23 -5.18
C LYS A 182 22.10 -0.10 -5.62
N GLN A 183 21.81 -1.17 -4.91
CA GLN A 183 22.24 -2.52 -5.27
C GLN A 183 21.27 -3.22 -6.23
N GLY A 184 20.15 -2.54 -6.57
CA GLY A 184 19.06 -3.17 -7.30
C GLY A 184 18.33 -4.22 -6.46
N VAL A 185 17.65 -5.12 -7.12
CA VAL A 185 16.91 -6.22 -6.47
C VAL A 185 17.89 -7.34 -6.11
N ILE A 186 17.95 -7.69 -4.83
CA ILE A 186 18.79 -8.79 -4.34
C ILE A 186 17.98 -10.08 -4.21
N ASP A 187 18.67 -11.19 -3.97
CA ASP A 187 18.04 -12.50 -3.81
C ASP A 187 17.14 -12.54 -2.58
N HIS A 188 16.01 -13.26 -2.74
CA HIS A 188 15.10 -13.58 -1.65
C HIS A 188 14.96 -15.10 -1.54
N GLU A 189 15.04 -15.59 -0.30
CA GLU A 189 14.91 -17.00 0.02
C GLU A 189 13.57 -17.34 0.68
N ASP A 190 13.28 -18.63 0.80
CA ASP A 190 12.11 -19.08 1.54
C ASP A 190 12.41 -19.00 3.05
N ALA A 191 11.77 -18.09 3.74
CA ALA A 191 11.93 -17.89 5.18
C ALA A 191 11.24 -18.98 6.01
N GLY A 192 10.41 -19.81 5.36
CA GLY A 192 9.46 -20.67 6.05
C GLY A 192 8.35 -19.85 6.74
N ILE A 193 7.17 -20.42 6.85
CA ILE A 193 6.07 -19.81 7.62
C ILE A 193 6.14 -20.34 9.04
N THR A 194 6.49 -19.48 10.00
CA THR A 194 6.44 -19.78 11.44
C THR A 194 5.42 -18.88 12.12
N GLU A 195 5.01 -19.21 13.36
CA GLU A 195 4.17 -18.30 14.16
C GLU A 195 4.86 -16.96 14.39
N ALA A 196 6.19 -16.95 14.51
CA ALA A 196 6.96 -15.73 14.73
C ALA A 196 7.19 -14.92 13.43
N LEU A 197 7.18 -15.56 12.26
CA LEU A 197 7.46 -14.93 10.98
C LEU A 197 6.50 -15.47 9.91
N PRO A 198 5.31 -14.87 9.75
CA PRO A 198 4.30 -15.34 8.81
C PRO A 198 4.58 -14.95 7.36
N VAL A 199 5.82 -14.60 7.03
CA VAL A 199 6.26 -14.17 5.70
C VAL A 199 6.96 -15.31 5.01
N LYS A 200 6.51 -15.66 3.82
CA LYS A 200 7.04 -16.79 3.06
C LYS A 200 8.43 -16.50 2.45
N ARG A 201 8.75 -15.26 2.21
CA ARG A 201 9.98 -14.82 1.53
C ARG A 201 10.66 -13.71 2.29
N GLN A 202 11.98 -13.75 2.36
CA GLN A 202 12.82 -12.71 2.94
C GLN A 202 14.03 -12.43 2.04
N ALA A 203 14.50 -11.18 2.04
CA ALA A 203 15.73 -10.79 1.38
C ALA A 203 16.94 -11.40 2.11
N VAL A 204 17.93 -11.85 1.34
CA VAL A 204 19.20 -12.33 1.89
C VAL A 204 20.07 -11.11 2.20
N VAL A 205 19.89 -10.56 3.40
CA VAL A 205 20.60 -9.34 3.85
C VAL A 205 21.88 -9.71 4.55
N ALA A 206 23.01 -9.17 4.09
CA ALA A 206 24.28 -9.33 4.76
C ALA A 206 24.26 -8.63 6.15
N GLU A 207 24.83 -9.28 7.18
CA GLU A 207 24.88 -8.76 8.55
C GLU A 207 25.48 -7.35 8.64
N GLU A 208 26.53 -7.07 7.86
CA GLU A 208 27.15 -5.74 7.80
C GLU A 208 26.20 -4.68 7.27
N MET A 209 25.32 -5.04 6.35
CA MET A 209 24.30 -4.12 5.81
C MET A 209 23.20 -3.87 6.85
N GLU A 210 22.76 -4.90 7.54
CA GLU A 210 21.71 -4.80 8.56
C GLU A 210 22.10 -3.88 9.73
N LYS A 211 23.39 -3.78 10.06
CA LYS A 211 23.91 -2.84 11.06
C LYS A 211 23.63 -1.36 10.74
N HIS A 212 23.34 -1.04 9.48
CA HIS A 212 22.98 0.30 9.04
C HIS A 212 21.47 0.56 9.00
N ALA A 213 20.67 -0.40 9.47
CA ALA A 213 19.22 -0.24 9.53
C ALA A 213 18.82 0.89 10.49
N VAL A 214 17.85 1.68 10.08
CA VAL A 214 17.31 2.78 10.88
C VAL A 214 15.80 2.66 11.04
N PRO A 215 15.24 2.92 12.23
CA PRO A 215 13.81 2.98 12.44
C PRO A 215 13.21 4.25 11.83
N VAL A 216 12.05 4.12 11.22
CA VAL A 216 11.24 5.23 10.71
C VAL A 216 10.13 5.51 11.74
N GLU A 217 10.52 6.20 12.83
CA GLU A 217 9.57 6.62 13.84
C GLU A 217 8.91 7.93 13.42
N VAL A 218 7.60 7.89 13.28
CA VAL A 218 6.84 9.03 12.75
C VAL A 218 5.46 9.14 13.41
N PRO A 219 4.96 10.36 13.60
CA PRO A 219 3.61 10.57 14.06
C PRO A 219 2.60 10.22 12.96
N LYS A 220 1.38 9.94 13.37
CA LYS A 220 0.18 9.82 12.56
C LYS A 220 0.06 10.97 11.55
N GLY A 221 -0.39 10.68 10.32
CA GLY A 221 -0.50 11.66 9.25
C GLY A 221 0.79 11.88 8.45
N THR A 222 1.88 11.23 8.84
CA THR A 222 3.15 11.27 8.10
C THR A 222 3.13 10.37 6.88
N LEU A 223 3.64 10.88 5.76
CA LEU A 223 3.82 10.13 4.53
C LEU A 223 5.30 9.86 4.28
N VAL A 224 5.65 8.60 4.11
CA VAL A 224 7.00 8.14 3.76
C VAL A 224 6.99 7.72 2.30
N PHE A 225 7.94 8.24 1.53
CA PHE A 225 8.18 7.84 0.14
C PHE A 225 9.46 7.03 0.07
N PHE A 226 9.44 5.90 -0.60
CA PHE A 226 10.65 5.09 -0.74
C PHE A 226 10.69 4.34 -2.08
N ASN A 227 11.92 4.05 -2.49
CA ASN A 227 12.20 3.28 -3.70
C ASN A 227 11.83 1.81 -3.47
N ASN A 228 11.17 1.18 -4.43
CA ASN A 228 10.74 -0.23 -4.33
C ASN A 228 11.89 -1.23 -4.12
N ALA A 229 13.13 -0.86 -4.48
CA ALA A 229 14.33 -1.65 -4.19
C ALA A 229 14.96 -1.32 -2.82
N LEU A 230 14.39 -0.40 -2.04
CA LEU A 230 14.86 -0.14 -0.68
C LEU A 230 14.55 -1.32 0.22
N LEU A 231 15.58 -1.90 0.84
CA LEU A 231 15.41 -2.95 1.86
C LEU A 231 14.67 -2.37 3.05
N HIS A 232 13.55 -2.99 3.39
CA HIS A 232 12.74 -2.58 4.51
C HIS A 232 12.10 -3.76 5.23
N CYS A 233 11.75 -3.56 6.47
CA CYS A 233 11.08 -4.54 7.32
C CYS A 233 10.21 -3.85 8.38
N SER A 234 9.54 -4.60 9.22
CA SER A 234 8.92 -4.05 10.43
C SER A 234 8.93 -5.06 11.57
N THR A 235 9.25 -4.58 12.78
CA THR A 235 9.31 -5.38 13.99
C THR A 235 7.92 -5.78 14.50
N PRO A 236 7.81 -6.75 15.42
CA PRO A 236 6.54 -7.05 16.08
C PRO A 236 6.00 -5.83 16.86
N ASN A 237 4.68 -5.74 16.99
CA ASN A 237 4.07 -4.80 17.92
C ASN A 237 4.08 -5.40 19.34
N ARG A 238 4.84 -4.81 20.23
CA ARG A 238 4.94 -5.20 21.66
C ARG A 238 4.30 -4.18 22.60
N SER A 239 3.71 -3.11 22.03
CA SER A 239 3.04 -2.06 22.78
C SER A 239 1.58 -2.41 23.08
N ASN A 240 0.91 -1.55 23.81
CA ASN A 240 -0.53 -1.62 24.07
C ASN A 240 -1.36 -0.84 23.05
N ASP A 241 -0.70 -0.26 22.02
CA ASP A 241 -1.35 0.55 21.00
C ASP A 241 -1.44 -0.22 19.68
N PHE A 242 -2.49 0.02 18.92
CA PHE A 242 -2.60 -0.46 17.56
C PHE A 242 -1.63 0.31 16.64
N ARG A 243 -1.08 -0.33 15.59
CA ARG A 243 -0.29 0.34 14.57
C ARG A 243 -0.79 -0.05 13.18
N ARG A 244 -1.48 0.87 12.53
CA ARG A 244 -2.00 0.73 11.17
C ARG A 244 -1.19 1.61 10.22
N ALA A 245 -1.04 1.15 8.99
CA ALA A 245 -0.40 1.90 7.92
C ALA A 245 -1.06 1.60 6.57
N TYR A 246 -1.11 2.61 5.71
CA TYR A 246 -1.67 2.49 4.37
C TYR A 246 -0.58 2.72 3.31
N ILE A 247 -0.33 1.70 2.49
CA ILE A 247 0.69 1.69 1.46
C ILE A 247 0.02 1.75 0.09
N VAL A 248 0.59 2.55 -0.82
CA VAL A 248 0.20 2.61 -2.22
C VAL A 248 1.44 2.49 -3.09
N HIS A 249 1.43 1.53 -3.98
CA HIS A 249 2.47 1.36 -5.00
C HIS A 249 2.05 2.06 -6.29
N TYR A 250 2.99 2.77 -6.91
CA TYR A 250 2.80 3.40 -8.22
C TYR A 250 3.81 2.85 -9.21
N MET A 251 3.34 2.53 -10.41
CA MET A 251 4.17 2.05 -11.50
C MET A 251 3.87 2.79 -12.79
N LYS A 252 4.88 2.86 -13.66
CA LYS A 252 4.72 3.36 -15.03
C LYS A 252 3.74 2.49 -15.81
N SER A 253 2.89 3.13 -16.62
CA SER A 253 1.94 2.43 -17.50
C SER A 253 2.59 1.64 -18.65
N THR A 254 3.93 1.73 -18.81
CA THR A 254 4.69 0.85 -19.71
C THR A 254 4.93 -0.54 -19.15
N ILE A 255 4.71 -0.75 -17.85
CA ILE A 255 4.86 -2.04 -17.17
C ILE A 255 3.67 -2.92 -17.49
N ARG A 256 3.94 -4.20 -17.76
CA ARG A 256 2.94 -5.21 -18.15
C ARG A 256 2.97 -6.41 -17.21
N HIS A 257 1.82 -7.02 -17.01
CA HIS A 257 1.73 -8.25 -16.24
C HIS A 257 2.24 -9.44 -17.07
N THR A 258 3.16 -10.23 -16.53
CA THR A 258 3.77 -11.39 -17.21
C THR A 258 2.90 -12.64 -17.21
N GLY A 259 1.83 -12.68 -16.43
CA GLY A 259 1.01 -13.87 -16.21
C GLY A 259 1.64 -14.88 -15.24
N SER A 260 2.80 -14.59 -14.66
CA SER A 260 3.56 -15.45 -13.73
C SER A 260 3.73 -14.79 -12.36
N GLY A 261 4.41 -15.45 -11.44
CA GLY A 261 4.81 -14.91 -10.14
C GLY A 261 3.71 -14.95 -9.08
N THR A 262 3.63 -13.91 -8.24
CA THR A 262 2.66 -13.80 -7.13
C THR A 262 1.22 -13.59 -7.59
N ALA A 263 0.91 -14.04 -8.80
CA ALA A 263 -0.38 -13.93 -9.46
C ALA A 263 -1.56 -14.53 -8.66
N GLY A 264 -1.29 -15.33 -7.62
CA GLY A 264 -2.34 -16.06 -6.92
C GLY A 264 -3.46 -15.19 -6.38
N HIS A 265 -3.15 -14.05 -5.74
CA HIS A 265 -4.18 -13.14 -5.25
C HIS A 265 -4.87 -12.38 -6.39
N ARG A 266 -4.10 -11.95 -7.40
CA ARG A 266 -4.65 -11.31 -8.60
C ARG A 266 -5.58 -12.26 -9.35
N GLN A 267 -5.15 -13.50 -9.57
CA GLN A 267 -5.95 -14.50 -10.28
C GLN A 267 -7.25 -14.82 -9.54
N LYS A 268 -7.21 -14.92 -8.21
CA LYS A 268 -8.43 -15.10 -7.41
C LYS A 268 -9.46 -13.99 -7.64
N ILE A 269 -9.02 -12.73 -7.70
CA ILE A 269 -9.90 -11.59 -7.96
C ILE A 269 -10.53 -11.72 -9.36
N LEU A 270 -9.74 -12.08 -10.37
CA LEU A 270 -10.22 -12.29 -11.73
C LEU A 270 -11.21 -13.46 -11.79
N ASP A 271 -10.91 -14.59 -11.13
CA ASP A 271 -11.77 -15.79 -11.09
C ASP A 271 -13.11 -15.51 -10.40
N LEU A 272 -13.12 -14.59 -9.43
CA LEU A 272 -14.35 -14.12 -8.78
C LEU A 272 -15.16 -13.13 -9.64
N GLY A 273 -14.62 -12.73 -10.80
CA GLY A 273 -15.30 -11.78 -11.69
C GLY A 273 -15.37 -10.36 -11.15
N TRP A 274 -14.51 -9.99 -10.19
CA TRP A 274 -14.52 -8.68 -9.56
C TRP A 274 -13.82 -7.59 -10.40
N GLY A 275 -13.33 -7.95 -11.58
CA GLY A 275 -12.65 -7.04 -12.49
C GLY A 275 -11.12 -7.06 -12.34
N THR A 276 -10.46 -6.18 -13.05
CA THR A 276 -8.99 -6.06 -13.05
C THR A 276 -8.54 -5.35 -11.76
N PRO A 277 -7.61 -5.94 -10.99
CA PRO A 277 -7.21 -5.39 -9.71
C PRO A 277 -6.21 -4.22 -9.78
N GLU A 278 -5.60 -3.98 -10.93
CA GLU A 278 -4.71 -2.85 -11.15
C GLU A 278 -5.52 -1.60 -11.49
N ALA A 279 -5.33 -0.52 -10.74
CA ALA A 279 -6.08 0.71 -10.92
C ALA A 279 -5.35 1.71 -11.83
N TYR A 280 -6.07 2.30 -12.79
CA TYR A 280 -5.59 3.48 -13.50
C TYR A 280 -5.43 4.66 -12.53
N ILE A 281 -4.35 5.40 -12.65
CA ILE A 281 -4.06 6.57 -11.81
C ILE A 281 -4.14 7.86 -12.63
N CYS A 282 -3.21 8.05 -13.56
CA CYS A 282 -3.15 9.26 -14.37
C CYS A 282 -2.37 9.03 -15.68
N GLY A 283 -2.46 10.01 -16.57
CA GLY A 283 -1.75 10.04 -17.83
C GLY A 283 -2.33 9.09 -18.88
N ARG A 284 -1.49 8.60 -19.76
CA ARG A 284 -1.89 7.75 -20.87
C ARG A 284 -1.87 6.27 -20.47
N GLN A 285 -2.99 5.62 -20.62
CA GLN A 285 -3.08 4.17 -20.50
C GLN A 285 -2.41 3.50 -21.71
N MET A 286 -1.47 2.60 -21.46
CA MET A 286 -0.74 1.91 -22.52
C MET A 286 -1.53 0.69 -23.04
N PRO A 287 -1.61 0.47 -24.36
CA PRO A 287 -2.25 -0.70 -24.91
C PRO A 287 -1.63 -2.01 -24.37
N GLY A 288 -2.46 -2.94 -23.97
CA GLY A 288 -2.04 -4.24 -23.42
C GLY A 288 -1.57 -4.20 -21.96
N CYS A 289 -1.59 -3.04 -21.30
CA CYS A 289 -1.43 -2.97 -19.85
C CYS A 289 -2.70 -3.44 -19.15
N VAL A 290 -2.51 -4.18 -18.08
CA VAL A 290 -3.61 -4.75 -17.30
C VAL A 290 -3.92 -3.79 -16.15
N GLN A 291 -4.82 -2.87 -16.40
CA GLN A 291 -5.29 -1.91 -15.40
C GLN A 291 -6.77 -1.58 -15.66
N THR A 292 -7.50 -1.26 -14.62
CA THR A 292 -8.91 -0.88 -14.75
C THR A 292 -9.07 0.52 -15.32
N THR A 293 -10.17 0.74 -16.03
CA THR A 293 -10.65 2.09 -16.28
C THR A 293 -11.36 2.64 -15.03
N PRO A 294 -11.51 3.97 -14.90
CA PRO A 294 -12.29 4.56 -13.80
C PRO A 294 -13.73 4.03 -13.73
N GLU A 295 -14.34 3.74 -14.87
CA GLU A 295 -15.69 3.18 -14.95
C GLU A 295 -15.74 1.74 -14.43
N GLU A 296 -14.77 0.91 -14.78
CA GLU A 296 -14.68 -0.47 -14.29
C GLU A 296 -14.46 -0.53 -12.77
N GLU A 297 -13.65 0.37 -12.22
CA GLU A 297 -13.39 0.44 -10.78
C GLU A 297 -14.67 0.71 -9.97
N SER A 298 -15.59 1.53 -10.48
CA SER A 298 -16.82 1.88 -9.78
C SER A 298 -17.77 0.69 -9.55
N MET A 299 -17.64 -0.38 -10.34
CA MET A 299 -18.54 -1.54 -10.31
C MET A 299 -18.08 -2.67 -9.38
N ASN A 300 -16.85 -2.60 -8.84
CA ASN A 300 -16.27 -3.73 -8.12
C ASN A 300 -16.97 -4.02 -6.78
N TRP A 301 -17.40 -2.96 -6.08
CA TRP A 301 -18.09 -3.13 -4.79
C TRP A 301 -19.46 -3.79 -4.95
N ASP A 302 -20.24 -3.37 -5.96
CA ASP A 302 -21.54 -3.96 -6.25
C ASP A 302 -21.40 -5.45 -6.57
N LYS A 303 -20.38 -5.80 -7.38
CA LYS A 303 -20.09 -7.20 -7.72
C LYS A 303 -19.67 -8.01 -6.49
N ALA A 304 -18.82 -7.45 -5.63
CA ALA A 304 -18.30 -8.15 -4.46
C ALA A 304 -19.36 -8.38 -3.38
N LEU A 305 -20.23 -7.41 -3.13
CA LEU A 305 -21.23 -7.46 -2.08
C LEU A 305 -22.65 -7.80 -2.56
N GLY A 306 -22.86 -7.87 -3.89
CA GLY A 306 -24.19 -8.14 -4.47
C GLY A 306 -25.22 -7.05 -4.15
N ARG A 307 -24.76 -5.81 -3.95
CA ARG A 307 -25.61 -4.65 -3.67
C ARG A 307 -25.16 -3.41 -4.44
N THR A 308 -26.10 -2.53 -4.72
CA THR A 308 -25.80 -1.22 -5.28
C THR A 308 -25.26 -0.30 -4.18
N LEU A 309 -24.18 0.44 -4.47
CA LEU A 309 -23.63 1.46 -3.57
C LEU A 309 -24.71 2.51 -3.28
N THR A 310 -24.92 2.81 -2.01
CA THR A 310 -25.78 3.92 -1.58
C THR A 310 -25.00 5.23 -1.66
N GLU A 311 -25.73 6.38 -1.66
CA GLU A 311 -25.07 7.69 -1.55
C GLU A 311 -24.21 7.83 -0.29
N GLU A 312 -24.53 7.11 0.76
CA GLU A 312 -23.79 7.09 2.02
C GLU A 312 -22.46 6.34 1.89
N ASP A 313 -22.41 5.28 1.09
CA ASP A 313 -21.16 4.58 0.72
C ASP A 313 -20.27 5.44 -0.21
N ILE A 314 -20.87 6.37 -0.94
CA ILE A 314 -20.23 7.27 -1.91
C ILE A 314 -19.83 8.61 -1.27
N ARG A 315 -20.49 9.03 -0.18
CA ARG A 315 -20.16 10.29 0.50
C ARG A 315 -18.75 10.25 1.06
N ILE A 316 -17.84 10.77 0.26
CA ILE A 316 -16.60 11.35 0.75
C ILE A 316 -17.02 12.60 1.52
N PRO A 317 -16.58 12.81 2.76
CA PRO A 317 -16.64 14.12 3.33
C PRO A 317 -15.67 15.04 2.57
N LEU A 318 -16.13 15.58 1.44
CA LEU A 318 -15.42 16.61 0.64
C LEU A 318 -15.29 17.94 1.39
N SER A 319 -15.52 17.98 2.70
CA SER A 319 -15.67 19.23 3.44
C SER A 319 -14.83 19.38 4.69
N VAL A 320 -13.63 18.83 4.73
CA VAL A 320 -12.67 19.27 5.73
C VAL A 320 -11.49 19.93 5.00
N GLY A 321 -11.74 21.12 4.45
CA GLY A 321 -10.68 21.90 3.79
C GLY A 321 -11.15 23.00 2.86
N MET A 322 -12.46 23.19 2.69
CA MET A 322 -13.04 24.33 1.94
C MET A 322 -13.96 25.17 2.82
N THR A 323 -13.45 25.69 3.90
CA THR A 323 -14.06 26.88 4.53
C THR A 323 -13.05 27.97 4.58
N SER A 324 -13.32 28.98 3.73
CA SER A 324 -12.88 30.39 3.71
C SER A 324 -11.48 30.70 4.18
#